data_1002bf989876eedaa0a5418dfd3cb64d
#
_entry.id   1002bf989876eedaa0a5418dfd3cb64d
#
_cell.length_a   1.000
_cell.length_b   1.000
_cell.length_c   1.000
_cell.angle_alpha   90.00
_cell.angle_beta   90.00
_cell.angle_gamma   90.00
#
_symmetry.space_group_name_H-M   'P 1'
#
loop_
_entity.id
_entity.type
_entity.pdbx_description
1 polymer ?
#
loop_
_entity_poly.entity_id
_entity_poly.type
_entity_poly.pdbx_seq_one_letter_code
_entity_poly.pdbx_strand_id
1 'polypeptide(L)'
;MNVLQPNPMLRDALLLDGLLSGVTGLLLVLAAGWLGAFLELPRLLLLVAGSALLPFAALLVWLSNRQQISRQVVWAVIAVNALWVIDSLLVLLIGWLSPNLFGYAFVVAQALAVALLAELQWFGLRHSQAAAI
;
A
#
# COMPACT_ATOMS: atom_id res chain seq x y z
N MET A 1 1.31 -23.72 12.16
CA MET A 1 1.49 -22.38 11.57
C MET A 1 1.74 -22.49 10.08
N ASN A 2 1.05 -21.65 9.32
CA ASN A 2 1.18 -21.64 7.87
C ASN A 2 2.36 -20.75 7.47
N VAL A 3 3.53 -21.34 7.38
CA VAL A 3 4.74 -20.65 6.95
C VAL A 3 4.99 -20.99 5.49
N LEU A 4 5.32 -19.97 4.71
CA LEU A 4 5.53 -20.08 3.27
C LEU A 4 6.96 -19.80 2.90
N GLN A 5 7.40 -20.44 1.82
CA GLN A 5 8.53 -19.96 1.03
C GLN A 5 7.95 -19.06 -0.08
N PRO A 6 8.13 -17.73 0.00
CA PRO A 6 7.52 -16.86 -1.01
C PRO A 6 8.11 -17.14 -2.37
N ASN A 7 7.22 -17.25 -3.39
CA ASN A 7 7.69 -17.35 -4.76
C ASN A 7 8.21 -15.99 -5.24
N PRO A 8 8.92 -15.92 -6.38
CA PRO A 8 9.47 -14.66 -6.87
C PRO A 8 8.40 -13.58 -7.09
N MET A 9 7.22 -13.95 -7.57
CA MET A 9 6.13 -12.99 -7.78
C MET A 9 5.68 -12.35 -6.46
N LEU A 10 5.50 -13.16 -5.40
CA LEU A 10 5.09 -12.63 -4.10
C LEU A 10 6.18 -11.73 -3.52
N ARG A 11 7.43 -12.17 -3.60
CA ARG A 11 8.56 -11.39 -3.08
C ARG A 11 8.68 -10.05 -3.79
N ASP A 12 8.58 -10.06 -5.12
CA ASP A 12 8.68 -8.84 -5.91
C ASP A 12 7.49 -7.92 -5.67
N ALA A 13 6.28 -8.47 -5.53
CA ALA A 13 5.10 -7.67 -5.22
C ALA A 13 5.20 -7.00 -3.85
N LEU A 14 5.70 -7.71 -2.83
CA LEU A 14 5.91 -7.14 -1.50
C LEU A 14 6.98 -6.05 -1.54
N LEU A 15 8.07 -6.27 -2.26
CA LEU A 15 9.14 -5.28 -2.38
C LEU A 15 8.67 -4.04 -3.11
N LEU A 16 7.98 -4.21 -4.23
CA LEU A 16 7.47 -3.09 -5.01
C LEU A 16 6.47 -2.28 -4.20
N ASP A 17 5.56 -2.96 -3.49
CA ASP A 17 4.61 -2.30 -2.59
C ASP A 17 5.34 -1.51 -1.51
N GLY A 18 6.36 -2.09 -0.90
CA GLY A 18 7.17 -1.41 0.12
C GLY A 18 7.88 -0.18 -0.42
N LEU A 19 8.47 -0.28 -1.61
CA LEU A 19 9.18 0.85 -2.23
C LEU A 19 8.20 1.97 -2.62
N LEU A 20 7.07 1.63 -3.24
CA LEU A 20 6.06 2.61 -3.61
C LEU A 20 5.43 3.27 -2.38
N SER A 21 5.13 2.49 -1.35
CA SER A 21 4.58 3.01 -0.10
C SER A 21 5.59 3.92 0.61
N GLY A 22 6.86 3.55 0.60
CA GLY A 22 7.91 4.35 1.22
C GLY A 22 8.13 5.68 0.51
N VAL A 23 8.24 5.66 -0.81
CA VAL A 23 8.41 6.88 -1.61
C VAL A 23 7.18 7.78 -1.47
N THR A 24 5.97 7.20 -1.60
CA THR A 24 4.73 7.96 -1.44
C THR A 24 4.61 8.53 -0.03
N GLY A 25 4.90 7.72 0.99
CA GLY A 25 4.85 8.17 2.37
C GLY A 25 5.79 9.33 2.65
N LEU A 26 7.03 9.25 2.17
CA LEU A 26 8.00 10.35 2.31
C LEU A 26 7.51 11.62 1.60
N LEU A 27 7.00 11.47 0.38
CA LEU A 27 6.49 12.60 -0.39
C LEU A 27 5.33 13.27 0.34
N LEU A 28 4.38 12.48 0.84
CA LEU A 28 3.20 13.00 1.54
C LEU A 28 3.58 13.71 2.84
N VAL A 29 4.57 13.21 3.57
CA VAL A 29 5.00 13.84 4.82
C VAL A 29 5.84 15.08 4.54
N LEU A 30 6.84 14.99 3.66
CA LEU A 30 7.79 16.07 3.45
C LEU A 30 7.20 17.22 2.63
N ALA A 31 6.30 16.93 1.70
CA ALA A 31 5.70 17.91 0.80
C ALA A 31 4.21 18.13 1.08
N ALA A 32 3.72 17.80 2.28
CA ALA A 32 2.30 17.84 2.62
C ALA A 32 1.67 19.21 2.37
N GLY A 33 2.36 20.29 2.71
CA GLY A 33 1.83 21.64 2.51
C GLY A 33 1.69 22.01 1.04
N TRP A 34 2.73 21.74 0.25
CA TRP A 34 2.72 22.03 -1.19
C TRP A 34 1.73 21.13 -1.93
N LEU A 35 1.78 19.84 -1.66
CA LEU A 35 0.87 18.87 -2.29
C LEU A 35 -0.58 19.13 -1.90
N GLY A 36 -0.84 19.46 -0.65
CA GLY A 36 -2.19 19.77 -0.20
C GLY A 36 -2.77 20.96 -0.94
N ALA A 37 -1.97 22.00 -1.14
CA ALA A 37 -2.38 23.16 -1.91
C ALA A 37 -2.57 22.82 -3.39
N PHE A 38 -1.66 22.06 -3.97
CA PHE A 38 -1.70 21.70 -5.40
C PHE A 38 -2.89 20.79 -5.73
N LEU A 39 -3.16 19.79 -4.87
CA LEU A 39 -4.22 18.81 -5.08
C LEU A 39 -5.57 19.23 -4.48
N GLU A 40 -5.58 20.28 -3.69
CA GLU A 40 -6.73 20.71 -2.90
C GLU A 40 -7.20 19.60 -1.96
N LEU A 41 -6.23 18.99 -1.28
CA LEU A 41 -6.46 17.99 -0.25
C LEU A 41 -6.00 18.53 1.11
N PRO A 42 -6.65 18.14 2.22
CA PRO A 42 -6.23 18.60 3.54
C PRO A 42 -4.80 18.18 3.85
N ARG A 43 -3.98 19.11 4.32
CA ARG A 43 -2.60 18.83 4.71
C ARG A 43 -2.53 17.73 5.78
N LEU A 44 -3.44 17.79 6.75
CA LEU A 44 -3.49 16.79 7.82
C LEU A 44 -3.74 15.38 7.26
N LEU A 45 -4.61 15.25 6.26
CA LEU A 45 -4.88 13.97 5.62
C LEU A 45 -3.59 13.40 5.01
N LEU A 46 -2.82 14.24 4.30
CA LEU A 46 -1.57 13.81 3.68
C LEU A 46 -0.53 13.40 4.73
N LEU A 47 -0.44 14.17 5.82
CA LEU A 47 0.49 13.85 6.91
C LEU A 47 0.12 12.52 7.59
N VAL A 48 -1.14 12.29 7.88
CA VAL A 48 -1.60 11.06 8.52
C VAL A 48 -1.39 9.87 7.58
N ALA A 49 -1.79 10.01 6.31
CA ALA A 49 -1.62 8.95 5.34
C ALA A 49 -0.14 8.61 5.12
N GLY A 50 0.69 9.61 4.93
CA GLY A 50 2.13 9.40 4.74
C GLY A 50 2.79 8.77 5.95
N SER A 51 2.43 9.22 7.14
CA SER A 51 2.96 8.67 8.39
C SER A 51 2.56 7.21 8.60
N ALA A 52 1.37 6.82 8.15
CA ALA A 52 0.93 5.42 8.20
C ALA A 52 1.67 4.56 7.17
N LEU A 53 1.96 5.11 5.99
CA LEU A 53 2.65 4.38 4.93
C LEU A 53 4.10 4.03 5.28
N LEU A 54 4.79 4.87 6.05
CA LEU A 54 6.22 4.65 6.31
C LEU A 54 6.50 3.38 7.11
N PRO A 55 5.87 3.11 8.26
CA PRO A 55 6.09 1.85 8.96
C PRO A 55 5.59 0.64 8.16
N PHE A 56 4.51 0.81 7.41
CA PHE A 56 4.00 -0.24 6.53
C PHE A 56 5.03 -0.59 5.45
N ALA A 57 5.64 0.43 4.84
CA ALA A 57 6.71 0.24 3.85
C ALA A 57 7.89 -0.52 4.43
N ALA A 58 8.31 -0.16 5.64
CA ALA A 58 9.41 -0.85 6.32
C ALA A 58 9.08 -2.31 6.54
N LEU A 59 7.86 -2.61 6.98
CA LEU A 59 7.41 -3.99 7.16
C LEU A 59 7.46 -4.78 5.83
N LEU A 60 6.96 -4.18 4.76
CA LEU A 60 6.91 -4.84 3.45
C LEU A 60 8.30 -5.15 2.91
N VAL A 61 9.23 -4.20 3.02
CA VAL A 61 10.62 -4.42 2.59
C VAL A 61 11.26 -5.52 3.42
N TRP A 62 11.03 -5.49 4.73
CA TRP A 62 11.54 -6.54 5.62
C TRP A 62 10.99 -7.92 5.23
N LEU A 63 9.67 -8.02 5.00
CA LEU A 63 9.05 -9.28 4.58
C LEU A 63 9.60 -9.80 3.26
N SER A 64 9.84 -8.89 2.30
CA SER A 64 10.36 -9.28 0.99
C SER A 64 11.75 -9.90 1.06
N ASN A 65 12.49 -9.65 2.13
CA ASN A 65 13.85 -10.18 2.33
C ASN A 65 13.87 -11.44 3.19
N ARG A 66 12.73 -11.90 3.69
CA ARG A 66 12.65 -13.11 4.50
C ARG A 66 12.59 -14.34 3.61
N GLN A 67 13.28 -15.40 4.01
CA GLN A 67 13.21 -16.68 3.29
C GLN A 67 11.91 -17.41 3.56
N GLN A 68 11.35 -17.20 4.75
CA GLN A 68 10.09 -17.80 5.16
C GLN A 68 9.21 -16.71 5.77
N ILE A 69 7.95 -16.68 5.39
CA ILE A 69 6.98 -15.72 5.92
C ILE A 69 5.68 -16.42 6.28
N SER A 70 4.95 -15.83 7.23
CA SER A 70 3.67 -16.35 7.64
C SER A 70 2.61 -16.03 6.58
N ARG A 71 1.82 -17.04 6.21
CA ARG A 71 0.66 -16.85 5.32
C ARG A 71 -0.30 -15.82 5.89
N GLN A 72 -0.51 -15.84 7.21
CA GLN A 72 -1.42 -14.91 7.88
C GLN A 72 -0.93 -13.46 7.75
N VAL A 73 0.39 -13.24 7.83
CA VAL A 73 0.96 -11.90 7.67
C VAL A 73 0.73 -11.39 6.24
N VAL A 74 0.89 -12.24 5.23
CA VAL A 74 0.61 -11.85 3.84
C VAL A 74 -0.87 -11.51 3.66
N TRP A 75 -1.77 -12.31 4.23
CA TRP A 75 -3.19 -12.00 4.21
C TRP A 75 -3.51 -10.67 4.89
N ALA A 76 -2.82 -10.36 5.99
CA ALA A 76 -2.97 -9.07 6.67
C ALA A 76 -2.53 -7.92 5.77
N VAL A 77 -1.42 -8.08 5.05
CA VAL A 77 -0.95 -7.08 4.07
C VAL A 77 -1.99 -6.86 2.97
N ILE A 78 -2.51 -7.95 2.41
CA ILE A 78 -3.54 -7.86 1.36
C ILE A 78 -4.79 -7.14 1.90
N ALA A 79 -5.22 -7.47 3.12
CA ALA A 79 -6.38 -6.85 3.74
C ALA A 79 -6.16 -5.35 3.98
N VAL A 80 -4.98 -4.95 4.45
CA VAL A 80 -4.64 -3.54 4.64
C VAL A 80 -4.68 -2.80 3.31
N ASN A 81 -4.10 -3.38 2.26
CA ASN A 81 -4.15 -2.77 0.92
C ASN A 81 -5.58 -2.64 0.40
N ALA A 82 -6.40 -3.68 0.59
CA ALA A 82 -7.80 -3.63 0.16
C ALA A 82 -8.59 -2.55 0.92
N LEU A 83 -8.39 -2.44 2.23
CA LEU A 83 -9.01 -1.38 3.03
C LEU A 83 -8.55 0.00 2.59
N TRP A 84 -7.27 0.16 2.28
CA TRP A 84 -6.75 1.42 1.78
C TRP A 84 -7.44 1.84 0.47
N VAL A 85 -7.64 0.91 -0.46
CA VAL A 85 -8.35 1.17 -1.72
C VAL A 85 -9.78 1.59 -1.45
N ILE A 86 -10.49 0.82 -0.62
CA ILE A 86 -11.89 1.09 -0.27
C ILE A 86 -12.01 2.46 0.39
N ASP A 87 -11.19 2.75 1.37
CA ASP A 87 -11.22 4.03 2.08
C ASP A 87 -10.90 5.20 1.16
N SER A 88 -9.93 5.04 0.25
CA SER A 88 -9.57 6.06 -0.73
C SER A 88 -10.74 6.43 -1.63
N LEU A 89 -11.46 5.42 -2.12
CA LEU A 89 -12.61 5.64 -2.99
C LEU A 89 -13.81 6.18 -2.22
N LEU A 90 -14.05 5.69 -1.00
CA LEU A 90 -15.15 6.17 -0.16
C LEU A 90 -15.00 7.64 0.19
N VAL A 91 -13.80 8.09 0.52
CA VAL A 91 -13.54 9.49 0.86
C VAL A 91 -13.93 10.42 -0.30
N LEU A 92 -13.70 9.97 -1.55
CA LEU A 92 -14.11 10.73 -2.72
C LEU A 92 -15.63 10.67 -2.94
N LEU A 93 -16.24 9.49 -2.77
CA LEU A 93 -17.66 9.28 -3.07
C LEU A 93 -18.60 9.95 -2.08
N ILE A 94 -18.24 9.98 -0.79
CA ILE A 94 -19.10 10.57 0.23
C ILE A 94 -19.03 12.09 0.29
N GLY A 95 -18.12 12.70 -0.48
CA GLY A 95 -18.07 14.15 -0.60
C GLY A 95 -17.42 14.88 0.58
N TRP A 96 -16.68 14.20 1.44
CA TRP A 96 -15.93 14.83 2.53
C TRP A 96 -14.80 15.71 2.03
N LEU A 97 -14.25 15.38 0.85
CA LEU A 97 -13.16 16.11 0.23
C LEU A 97 -13.66 16.73 -1.07
N SER A 98 -13.11 17.87 -1.42
CA SER A 98 -13.40 18.55 -2.68
C SER A 98 -12.09 18.81 -3.42
N PRO A 99 -11.33 17.76 -3.79
CA PRO A 99 -10.07 17.95 -4.49
C PRO A 99 -10.32 18.47 -5.90
N ASN A 100 -9.30 19.10 -6.47
CA ASN A 100 -9.35 19.47 -7.89
C ASN A 100 -9.14 18.23 -8.77
N LEU A 101 -9.08 18.43 -10.09
CA LEU A 101 -8.89 17.31 -11.03
C LEU A 101 -7.60 16.53 -10.73
N PHE A 102 -6.51 17.23 -10.42
CA PHE A 102 -5.24 16.56 -10.09
C PHE A 102 -5.35 15.77 -8.79
N GLY A 103 -6.11 16.27 -7.81
CA GLY A 103 -6.36 15.56 -6.57
C GLY A 103 -7.18 14.29 -6.80
N TYR A 104 -8.25 14.35 -7.58
CA TYR A 104 -9.01 13.16 -7.98
C TYR A 104 -8.13 12.15 -8.70
N ALA A 105 -7.36 12.62 -9.68
CA ALA A 105 -6.46 11.75 -10.45
C ALA A 105 -5.44 11.08 -9.55
N PHE A 106 -4.88 11.80 -8.61
CA PHE A 106 -3.91 11.25 -7.66
C PHE A 106 -4.53 10.15 -6.80
N VAL A 107 -5.68 10.42 -6.19
CA VAL A 107 -6.34 9.46 -5.30
C VAL A 107 -6.75 8.21 -6.07
N VAL A 108 -7.34 8.36 -7.26
CA VAL A 108 -7.76 7.23 -8.09
C VAL A 108 -6.56 6.43 -8.58
N ALA A 109 -5.53 7.09 -9.07
CA ALA A 109 -4.34 6.42 -9.60
C ALA A 109 -3.62 5.61 -8.52
N GLN A 110 -3.45 6.17 -7.31
CA GLN A 110 -2.81 5.45 -6.24
C GLN A 110 -3.67 4.29 -5.75
N ALA A 111 -5.01 4.44 -5.72
CA ALA A 111 -5.90 3.35 -5.36
C ALA A 111 -5.81 2.19 -6.36
N LEU A 112 -5.75 2.49 -7.66
CA LEU A 112 -5.58 1.48 -8.69
C LEU A 112 -4.23 0.76 -8.57
N ALA A 113 -3.16 1.51 -8.28
CA ALA A 113 -1.85 0.91 -8.08
C ALA A 113 -1.84 -0.03 -6.88
N VAL A 114 -2.45 0.38 -5.76
CA VAL A 114 -2.54 -0.46 -4.57
C VAL A 114 -3.40 -1.70 -4.83
N ALA A 115 -4.51 -1.54 -5.55
CA ALA A 115 -5.36 -2.67 -5.93
C ALA A 115 -4.60 -3.69 -6.76
N LEU A 116 -3.81 -3.23 -7.73
CA LEU A 116 -2.98 -4.10 -8.55
C LEU A 116 -1.94 -4.85 -7.71
N LEU A 117 -1.29 -4.16 -6.78
CA LEU A 117 -0.33 -4.78 -5.88
C LEU A 117 -0.98 -5.83 -4.99
N ALA A 118 -2.19 -5.55 -4.47
CA ALA A 118 -2.94 -6.52 -3.67
C ALA A 118 -3.26 -7.78 -4.49
N GLU A 119 -3.65 -7.61 -5.75
CA GLU A 119 -3.90 -8.74 -6.65
C GLU A 119 -2.64 -9.56 -6.90
N LEU A 120 -1.51 -8.90 -7.17
CA LEU A 120 -0.24 -9.58 -7.39
C LEU A 120 0.21 -10.33 -6.13
N GLN A 121 0.00 -9.76 -4.97
CA GLN A 121 0.31 -10.42 -3.69
C GLN A 121 -0.57 -11.64 -3.48
N TRP A 122 -1.85 -11.56 -3.83
CA TRP A 122 -2.77 -12.68 -3.73
C TRP A 122 -2.38 -13.82 -4.68
N PHE A 123 -2.08 -13.51 -5.94
CA PHE A 123 -1.61 -14.52 -6.90
C PHE A 123 -0.29 -15.13 -6.43
N GLY A 124 0.64 -14.31 -5.97
CA GLY A 124 1.91 -14.79 -5.45
C GLY A 124 1.72 -15.69 -4.23
N LEU A 125 0.79 -15.35 -3.35
CA LEU A 125 0.47 -16.16 -2.18
C LEU A 125 -0.08 -17.52 -2.59
N ARG A 126 -0.99 -17.56 -3.56
CA ARG A 126 -1.58 -18.81 -4.05
C ARG A 126 -0.55 -19.76 -4.65
N HIS A 127 0.49 -19.21 -5.26
CA HIS A 127 1.52 -19.99 -5.95
C HIS A 127 2.75 -20.22 -5.08
N SER A 128 2.78 -19.72 -3.86
CA SER A 128 3.86 -19.98 -2.92
C SER A 128 3.65 -21.31 -2.24
N GLN A 129 4.75 -22.04 -2.05
CA GLN A 129 4.70 -23.36 -1.43
C GLN A 129 4.88 -23.25 0.07
N ALA A 130 4.25 -24.18 0.80
CA ALA A 130 4.49 -24.30 2.23
C ALA A 130 5.97 -24.58 2.48
N ALA A 131 6.52 -23.95 3.53
CA ALA A 131 7.90 -24.19 3.89
C ALA A 131 8.08 -25.62 4.39
N ALA A 132 9.17 -26.24 3.98
CA ALA A 132 9.57 -27.56 4.52
C ALA A 132 9.96 -27.37 6.00
N ILE A 133 9.49 -28.30 6.84
CA ILE A 133 9.79 -28.28 8.27
C ILE A 133 10.91 -29.27 8.56
#